data_4aaad70006e9905be53019359c045197
#
_entry.id   4aaad70006e9905be53019359c045197
#
_cell.length_a   1.000
_cell.length_b   1.000
_cell.length_c   1.000
_cell.angle_alpha   90.00
_cell.angle_beta   90.00
_cell.angle_gamma   90.00
#
_symmetry.space_group_name_H-M   'P 1'
#
loop_
_entity.id
_entity.type
_entity.pdbx_description
1 polymer ?
#
loop_
_entity_poly.entity_id
_entity_poly.type
_entity_poly.pdbx_seq_one_letter_code
_entity_poly.pdbx_strand_id
1 'polypeptide(L)'
;MLFRSRAAGAEVDFEAAYGATTHNAYGMCAMRHMHDYGTTSEQLAWIKVAASHHAQYNPHAMLRDVVTVEDVINSPMISDPLHRMDCCVVSDGGGALIVTTPEIAKSLKKPLVRLIGHGEAMKGPRGGKDLDLTYSAGVWSGPRAFEEAGVTPKDIKYASIYDKIGRASCRERV
;
A
#
# COMPACT_ATOMS: atom_id res chain seq x y z
N MET A 1 2.61 23.81 -7.65
CA MET A 1 1.57 23.31 -8.58
C MET A 1 0.96 22.08 -7.93
N LEU A 2 -0.18 22.24 -7.26
CA LEU A 2 -0.86 21.12 -6.60
C LEU A 2 -1.43 20.21 -7.70
N PHE A 3 -0.82 19.05 -7.90
CA PHE A 3 -1.48 17.97 -8.60
C PHE A 3 -2.70 17.55 -7.76
N ARG A 4 -3.84 18.17 -8.02
CA ARG A 4 -5.11 17.54 -7.69
C ARG A 4 -5.22 16.34 -8.62
N SER A 5 -4.78 15.16 -8.15
CA SER A 5 -5.19 13.92 -8.78
C SER A 5 -6.72 13.88 -8.64
N ARG A 6 -7.42 14.23 -9.72
CA ARG A 6 -8.80 13.77 -9.86
C ARG A 6 -8.73 12.27 -9.66
N ALA A 7 -9.47 11.76 -8.69
CA ALA A 7 -9.57 10.33 -8.50
C ALA A 7 -9.90 9.72 -9.86
N ALA A 8 -8.92 9.05 -10.47
CA ALA A 8 -9.10 8.44 -11.76
C ALA A 8 -10.18 7.37 -11.57
N GLY A 9 -11.40 7.65 -12.04
CA GLY A 9 -12.48 6.71 -11.97
C GLY A 9 -13.76 7.15 -11.28
N ALA A 10 -13.78 8.26 -10.54
CA ALA A 10 -15.02 8.79 -10.01
C ALA A 10 -15.93 9.26 -11.17
N GLU A 11 -17.17 8.82 -11.19
CA GLU A 11 -18.15 9.37 -12.09
C GLU A 11 -18.50 10.79 -11.65
N VAL A 12 -18.14 11.76 -12.50
CA VAL A 12 -18.26 13.19 -12.17
C VAL A 12 -19.69 13.58 -11.81
N ASP A 13 -20.67 12.96 -12.43
CA ASP A 13 -22.08 13.30 -12.25
C ASP A 13 -22.70 12.72 -10.98
N PHE A 14 -22.18 11.59 -10.49
CA PHE A 14 -22.74 10.88 -9.34
C PHE A 14 -21.83 10.89 -8.11
N GLU A 15 -20.54 10.68 -8.27
CA GLU A 15 -19.62 10.52 -7.15
C GLU A 15 -18.95 11.82 -6.72
N ALA A 16 -18.67 12.73 -7.68
CA ALA A 16 -17.96 13.97 -7.36
C ALA A 16 -18.79 14.90 -6.45
N ALA A 17 -20.11 14.83 -6.52
CA ALA A 17 -21.01 15.60 -5.67
C ALA A 17 -20.86 15.25 -4.18
N TYR A 18 -20.41 14.03 -3.86
CA TYR A 18 -20.17 13.56 -2.51
C TYR A 18 -18.71 13.77 -2.04
N GLY A 19 -17.93 14.53 -2.81
CA GLY A 19 -16.54 14.82 -2.45
C GLY A 19 -15.62 13.59 -2.51
N ALA A 20 -15.86 12.69 -3.47
CA ALA A 20 -15.07 11.48 -3.64
C ALA A 20 -13.58 11.82 -3.79
N THR A 21 -12.81 11.53 -2.75
CA THR A 21 -11.34 11.65 -2.73
C THR A 21 -10.72 10.29 -2.48
N THR A 22 -9.43 10.19 -2.75
CA THR A 22 -8.68 8.96 -2.46
C THR A 22 -8.78 8.58 -0.98
N HIS A 23 -8.70 9.55 -0.07
CA HIS A 23 -8.80 9.31 1.37
C HIS A 23 -10.18 8.76 1.77
N ASN A 24 -11.26 9.32 1.18
CA ASN A 24 -12.62 8.85 1.47
C ASN A 24 -12.82 7.41 0.99
N ALA A 25 -12.31 7.06 -0.18
CA ALA A 25 -12.37 5.70 -0.68
C ALA A 25 -11.65 4.70 0.24
N TYR A 26 -10.49 5.08 0.76
CA TYR A 26 -9.77 4.25 1.73
C TYR A 26 -10.46 4.22 3.09
N GLY A 27 -11.05 5.32 3.54
CA GLY A 27 -11.88 5.35 4.75
C GLY A 27 -13.04 4.36 4.66
N MET A 28 -13.75 4.32 3.54
CA MET A 28 -14.83 3.35 3.32
C MET A 28 -14.34 1.89 3.36
N CYS A 29 -13.20 1.60 2.73
CA CYS A 29 -12.58 0.27 2.84
C CYS A 29 -12.24 -0.05 4.29
N ALA A 30 -11.74 0.97 5.01
CA ALA A 30 -11.40 0.89 6.39
C ALA A 30 -12.61 0.56 7.28
N MET A 31 -13.68 1.32 7.15
CA MET A 31 -14.92 1.11 7.90
C MET A 31 -15.54 -0.26 7.58
N ARG A 32 -15.56 -0.65 6.32
CA ARG A 32 -16.08 -1.96 5.92
C ARG A 32 -15.32 -3.11 6.58
N HIS A 33 -13.99 -3.03 6.59
CA HIS A 33 -13.16 -4.04 7.23
C HIS A 33 -13.36 -4.06 8.76
N MET A 34 -13.51 -2.88 9.38
CA MET A 34 -13.83 -2.78 10.82
C MET A 34 -15.18 -3.43 11.14
N HIS A 35 -16.19 -3.18 10.30
CA HIS A 35 -17.50 -3.77 10.45
C HIS A 35 -17.47 -5.29 10.34
N ASP A 36 -16.81 -5.82 9.30
CA ASP A 36 -16.86 -7.25 8.98
C ASP A 36 -15.91 -8.10 9.86
N TYR A 37 -14.82 -7.51 10.36
CA TYR A 37 -13.75 -8.24 11.06
C TYR A 37 -13.39 -7.68 12.44
N GLY A 38 -14.07 -6.64 12.91
CA GLY A 38 -13.76 -6.03 14.20
C GLY A 38 -12.40 -5.36 14.30
N THR A 39 -11.80 -4.98 13.19
CA THR A 39 -10.51 -4.27 13.17
C THR A 39 -10.64 -2.93 13.87
N THR A 40 -9.65 -2.53 14.65
CA THR A 40 -9.65 -1.28 15.41
C THR A 40 -8.65 -0.25 14.86
N SER A 41 -8.81 1.01 15.25
CA SER A 41 -7.85 2.08 14.88
C SER A 41 -6.46 1.82 15.45
N GLU A 42 -6.37 1.22 16.64
CA GLU A 42 -5.10 0.84 17.24
C GLU A 42 -4.36 -0.22 16.40
N GLN A 43 -5.10 -1.19 15.86
CA GLN A 43 -4.51 -2.19 14.97
C GLN A 43 -3.98 -1.57 13.68
N LEU A 44 -4.65 -0.54 13.15
CA LEU A 44 -4.15 0.21 12.00
C LEU A 44 -2.92 1.05 12.35
N ALA A 45 -2.94 1.69 13.52
CA ALA A 45 -1.85 2.53 13.98
C ALA A 45 -0.52 1.78 14.08
N TRP A 46 -0.54 0.47 14.38
CA TRP A 46 0.68 -0.35 14.42
C TRP A 46 1.47 -0.36 13.12
N ILE A 47 0.83 -0.15 11.97
CA ILE A 47 1.51 -0.04 10.67
C ILE A 47 2.44 1.17 10.67
N LYS A 48 1.93 2.32 11.11
CA LYS A 48 2.73 3.56 11.23
C LYS A 48 3.81 3.43 12.29
N VAL A 49 3.49 2.84 13.42
CA VAL A 49 4.47 2.59 14.49
C VAL A 49 5.62 1.74 13.95
N ALA A 50 5.34 0.60 13.31
CA ALA A 50 6.37 -0.25 12.73
C ALA A 50 7.21 0.48 11.67
N ALA A 51 6.56 1.25 10.79
CA ALA A 51 7.25 2.05 9.78
C ALA A 51 8.19 3.09 10.42
N SER A 52 7.77 3.76 11.51
CA SER A 52 8.59 4.74 12.22
C SER A 52 9.83 4.09 12.87
N HIS A 53 9.67 2.90 13.45
CA HIS A 53 10.78 2.13 14.00
C HIS A 53 11.82 1.76 12.93
N HIS A 54 11.41 1.49 11.70
CA HIS A 54 12.36 1.23 10.61
C HIS A 54 12.97 2.53 10.08
N ALA A 55 12.19 3.60 9.97
CA ALA A 55 12.62 4.87 9.41
C ALA A 55 13.72 5.56 10.22
N GLN A 56 13.77 5.38 11.53
CA GLN A 56 14.79 5.99 12.39
C GLN A 56 16.24 5.63 11.96
N TYR A 57 16.43 4.45 11.36
CA TYR A 57 17.72 3.97 10.90
C TYR A 57 18.07 4.43 9.47
N ASN A 58 17.12 5.02 8.75
CA ASN A 58 17.35 5.50 7.39
C ASN A 58 17.64 7.02 7.40
N PRO A 59 18.88 7.45 7.12
CA PRO A 59 19.24 8.86 7.11
C PRO A 59 18.51 9.68 6.04
N HIS A 60 17.96 9.02 5.02
CA HIS A 60 17.23 9.67 3.93
C HIS A 60 15.71 9.66 4.13
N ALA A 61 15.20 9.05 5.21
CA ALA A 61 13.78 9.09 5.50
C ALA A 61 13.35 10.51 5.91
N MET A 62 12.22 10.95 5.36
CA MET A 62 11.66 12.28 5.64
C MET A 62 11.18 12.41 7.09
N LEU A 63 10.55 11.37 7.63
CA LEU A 63 10.07 11.30 9.01
C LEU A 63 10.81 10.18 9.72
N ARG A 64 11.58 10.52 10.74
CA ARG A 64 12.45 9.59 11.46
C ARG A 64 12.09 9.40 12.93
N ASP A 65 11.20 10.24 13.44
CA ASP A 65 10.75 10.15 14.81
C ASP A 65 9.91 8.90 15.02
N VAL A 66 10.24 8.14 16.06
CA VAL A 66 9.44 6.99 16.46
C VAL A 66 8.16 7.50 17.11
N VAL A 67 7.04 6.93 16.69
CA VAL A 67 5.71 7.31 17.18
C VAL A 67 5.05 6.15 17.91
N THR A 68 4.13 6.45 18.80
CA THR A 68 3.31 5.49 19.54
C THR A 68 1.94 5.30 18.88
N VAL A 69 1.21 4.29 19.31
CA VAL A 69 -0.18 4.09 18.89
C VAL A 69 -1.03 5.31 19.26
N GLU A 70 -0.85 5.84 20.46
CA GLU A 70 -1.55 7.01 20.97
C GLU A 70 -1.29 8.26 20.11
N ASP A 71 -0.05 8.46 19.64
CA ASP A 71 0.26 9.57 18.74
C ASP A 71 -0.52 9.47 17.43
N VAL A 72 -0.68 8.24 16.90
CA VAL A 72 -1.40 8.02 15.66
C VAL A 72 -2.90 8.27 15.84
N ILE A 73 -3.53 7.63 16.82
CA ILE A 73 -5.00 7.73 17.03
C ILE A 73 -5.44 9.11 17.51
N ASN A 74 -4.56 9.87 18.17
CA ASN A 74 -4.84 11.24 18.60
C ASN A 74 -4.45 12.29 17.53
N SER A 75 -3.88 11.89 16.40
CA SER A 75 -3.62 12.82 15.30
C SER A 75 -4.91 13.25 14.62
N PRO A 76 -4.96 14.42 13.96
CA PRO A 76 -6.18 14.93 13.34
C PRO A 76 -6.84 13.93 12.39
N MET A 77 -8.15 13.77 12.49
CA MET A 77 -8.96 12.95 11.59
C MET A 77 -8.92 13.54 10.17
N ILE A 78 -8.67 12.70 9.17
CA ILE A 78 -8.69 13.08 7.76
C ILE A 78 -9.93 12.55 7.06
N SER A 79 -10.24 11.27 7.26
CA SER A 79 -11.42 10.61 6.73
C SER A 79 -11.71 9.40 7.61
N ASP A 80 -12.80 9.47 8.37
CA ASP A 80 -13.15 8.41 9.31
C ASP A 80 -13.02 7.00 8.68
N PRO A 81 -12.29 6.08 9.29
CA PRO A 81 -11.60 6.12 10.59
C PRO A 81 -10.11 6.53 10.50
N LEU A 82 -9.65 7.07 9.39
CA LEU A 82 -8.25 7.35 9.13
C LEU A 82 -7.82 8.72 9.67
N HIS A 83 -6.78 8.73 10.48
CA HIS A 83 -6.13 9.92 10.99
C HIS A 83 -4.97 10.37 10.10
N ARG A 84 -4.41 11.54 10.37
CA ARG A 84 -3.32 12.10 9.60
C ARG A 84 -2.10 11.18 9.53
N MET A 85 -1.80 10.48 10.62
CA MET A 85 -0.65 9.58 10.67
C MET A 85 -0.90 8.22 10.01
N ASP A 86 -2.16 7.86 9.71
CA ASP A 86 -2.50 6.72 8.87
C ASP A 86 -2.32 7.01 7.37
N CYS A 87 -2.13 8.29 7.02
CA CYS A 87 -2.00 8.73 5.64
C CYS A 87 -0.52 8.91 5.25
N CYS A 88 -0.23 8.68 3.97
CA CYS A 88 1.12 8.93 3.45
C CYS A 88 1.44 10.43 3.44
N VAL A 89 2.72 10.74 3.61
CA VAL A 89 3.21 12.11 3.46
C VAL A 89 3.19 12.49 1.98
N VAL A 90 2.64 13.66 1.67
CA VAL A 90 2.73 14.22 0.31
C VAL A 90 4.17 14.64 0.09
N SER A 91 4.83 14.01 -0.87
CA SER A 91 6.24 14.27 -1.20
C SER A 91 6.49 14.10 -2.68
N ASP A 92 7.43 14.86 -3.19
CA ASP A 92 7.93 14.70 -4.55
C ASP A 92 9.17 13.79 -4.52
N GLY A 93 9.29 12.95 -5.52
CA GLY A 93 10.41 12.04 -5.63
C GLY A 93 10.47 11.39 -7.01
N GLY A 94 11.61 10.83 -7.31
CA GLY A 94 11.84 10.11 -8.55
C GLY A 94 12.88 9.02 -8.35
N GLY A 95 12.79 8.00 -9.19
CA GLY A 95 13.73 6.91 -9.23
C GLY A 95 13.95 6.43 -10.64
N ALA A 96 15.08 5.79 -10.87
CA ALA A 96 15.41 5.16 -12.13
C ALA A 96 15.87 3.72 -11.90
N LEU A 97 15.35 2.83 -12.71
CA LEU A 97 15.73 1.42 -12.74
C LEU A 97 16.19 1.04 -14.14
N ILE A 98 17.32 0.35 -14.22
CA ILE A 98 17.83 -0.16 -15.49
C ILE A 98 17.55 -1.65 -15.54
N VAL A 99 16.75 -2.05 -16.52
CA VAL A 99 16.48 -3.46 -16.83
C VAL A 99 17.26 -3.82 -18.10
N THR A 100 17.96 -4.94 -18.07
CA THR A 100 18.79 -5.38 -19.20
C THR A 100 18.86 -6.90 -19.28
N THR A 101 19.46 -7.42 -20.34
CA THR A 101 19.67 -8.86 -20.47
C THR A 101 20.74 -9.37 -19.52
N PRO A 102 20.73 -10.67 -19.15
CA PRO A 102 21.73 -11.26 -18.27
C PRO A 102 23.17 -11.10 -18.79
N GLU A 103 23.36 -11.11 -20.10
CA GLU A 103 24.69 -10.97 -20.76
C GLU A 103 25.27 -9.59 -20.48
N ILE A 104 24.48 -8.55 -20.70
CA ILE A 104 24.87 -7.16 -20.41
C ILE A 104 25.06 -6.97 -18.90
N ALA A 105 24.11 -7.47 -18.10
CA ALA A 105 24.16 -7.35 -16.65
C ALA A 105 25.47 -7.93 -16.07
N LYS A 106 25.94 -9.08 -16.57
CA LYS A 106 27.21 -9.70 -16.15
C LYS A 106 28.45 -8.84 -16.45
N SER A 107 28.39 -7.98 -17.45
CA SER A 107 29.51 -7.06 -17.78
C SER A 107 29.57 -5.83 -16.85
N LEU A 108 28.51 -5.58 -16.08
CA LEU A 108 28.44 -4.43 -15.19
C LEU A 108 29.09 -4.76 -13.83
N LYS A 109 29.76 -3.77 -13.24
CA LYS A 109 30.40 -3.88 -11.91
C LYS A 109 29.40 -3.66 -10.76
N LYS A 110 28.18 -4.12 -10.91
CA LYS A 110 27.10 -3.98 -9.91
C LYS A 110 26.56 -5.35 -9.51
N PRO A 111 26.11 -5.50 -8.27
CA PRO A 111 25.41 -6.72 -7.87
C PRO A 111 24.22 -6.97 -8.80
N LEU A 112 24.06 -8.22 -9.23
CA LEU A 112 22.95 -8.60 -10.08
C LEU A 112 21.70 -8.83 -9.23
N VAL A 113 20.60 -8.20 -9.63
CA VAL A 113 19.27 -8.47 -9.09
C VAL A 113 18.44 -9.09 -10.22
N ARG A 114 17.89 -10.24 -9.97
CA ARG A 114 17.07 -10.97 -10.93
C ARG A 114 15.58 -10.83 -10.57
N LEU A 115 14.77 -10.47 -11.55
CA LEU A 115 13.32 -10.66 -11.45
C LEU A 115 13.03 -12.11 -11.77
N ILE A 116 12.51 -12.87 -10.79
CA ILE A 116 12.24 -14.29 -10.93
C ILE A 116 10.76 -14.61 -11.04
N GLY A 117 9.89 -13.66 -10.70
CA GLY A 117 8.45 -13.81 -10.86
C GLY A 117 7.75 -12.46 -10.76
N HIS A 118 6.61 -12.35 -11.42
CA HIS A 118 5.78 -11.16 -11.40
C HIS A 118 4.31 -11.53 -11.45
N GLY A 119 3.44 -10.61 -11.06
CA GLY A 119 2.00 -10.77 -11.16
C GLY A 119 1.30 -9.43 -11.19
N GLU A 120 0.35 -9.30 -12.06
CA GLU A 120 -0.52 -8.14 -12.17
C GLU A 120 -1.97 -8.54 -12.00
N ALA A 121 -2.75 -7.69 -11.33
CA ALA A 121 -4.18 -7.81 -11.26
C ALA A 121 -4.80 -6.43 -10.99
N MET A 122 -5.98 -6.22 -11.52
CA MET A 122 -6.78 -5.03 -11.28
C MET A 122 -8.10 -5.45 -10.66
N LYS A 123 -8.47 -4.78 -9.57
CA LYS A 123 -9.79 -4.84 -8.96
C LYS A 123 -10.38 -3.44 -9.02
N GLY A 124 -11.44 -3.28 -9.76
CA GLY A 124 -12.06 -1.97 -9.93
C GLY A 124 -13.58 -2.03 -9.74
N PRO A 125 -14.21 -0.91 -9.38
CA PRO A 125 -15.66 -0.81 -9.23
C PRO A 125 -16.38 -0.88 -10.58
N ARG A 126 -15.68 -0.61 -11.68
CA ARG A 126 -16.27 -0.57 -13.02
C ARG A 126 -16.37 -1.96 -13.64
N GLY A 127 -17.59 -2.42 -13.80
CA GLY A 127 -17.91 -3.66 -14.52
C GLY A 127 -17.72 -4.94 -13.73
N GLY A 128 -17.31 -4.88 -12.48
CA GLY A 128 -17.21 -6.03 -11.59
C GLY A 128 -18.44 -6.16 -10.70
N LYS A 129 -18.94 -7.34 -10.54
CA LYS A 129 -19.95 -7.67 -9.52
C LYS A 129 -19.33 -7.74 -8.12
N ASP A 130 -18.02 -7.65 -8.01
CA ASP A 130 -17.27 -7.78 -6.78
C ASP A 130 -17.05 -6.40 -6.16
N LEU A 131 -17.95 -6.02 -5.28
CA LEU A 131 -17.89 -4.80 -4.48
C LEU A 131 -17.26 -5.03 -3.10
N ASP A 132 -16.64 -6.20 -2.87
CA ASP A 132 -15.96 -6.44 -1.60
C ASP A 132 -14.75 -5.53 -1.45
N LEU A 133 -14.85 -4.58 -0.52
CA LEU A 133 -13.82 -3.58 -0.23
C LEU A 133 -12.75 -4.11 0.76
N THR A 134 -12.88 -5.35 1.23
CA THR A 134 -12.04 -5.89 2.31
C THR A 134 -10.74 -6.51 1.83
N TYR A 135 -10.54 -6.67 0.52
CA TYR A 135 -9.30 -7.20 -0.05
C TYR A 135 -8.87 -6.45 -1.30
N SER A 136 -7.60 -6.51 -1.63
CA SER A 136 -7.01 -5.91 -2.83
C SER A 136 -6.82 -6.93 -3.94
N ALA A 137 -6.45 -6.46 -5.14
CA ALA A 137 -6.08 -7.31 -6.26
C ALA A 137 -4.82 -8.17 -5.99
N GLY A 138 -4.11 -7.91 -4.89
CA GLY A 138 -2.96 -8.70 -4.43
C GLY A 138 -3.28 -10.18 -4.24
N VAL A 139 -4.53 -10.51 -3.87
CA VAL A 139 -4.98 -11.91 -3.73
C VAL A 139 -4.93 -12.71 -5.03
N TRP A 140 -4.88 -12.03 -6.17
CA TRP A 140 -4.76 -12.67 -7.49
C TRP A 140 -3.35 -12.55 -8.07
N SER A 141 -2.70 -11.40 -7.90
CA SER A 141 -1.35 -11.16 -8.44
C SER A 141 -0.27 -11.87 -7.64
N GLY A 142 -0.40 -11.95 -6.32
CA GLY A 142 0.58 -12.58 -5.45
C GLY A 142 0.81 -14.06 -5.78
N PRO A 143 -0.22 -14.92 -5.79
CA PRO A 143 -0.06 -16.32 -6.14
C PRO A 143 0.61 -16.54 -7.50
N ARG A 144 0.27 -15.74 -8.52
CA ARG A 144 0.90 -15.82 -9.84
C ARG A 144 2.40 -15.52 -9.79
N ALA A 145 2.79 -14.48 -9.05
CA ALA A 145 4.20 -14.13 -8.91
C ALA A 145 5.00 -15.23 -8.19
N PHE A 146 4.43 -15.84 -7.15
CA PHE A 146 5.05 -16.94 -6.42
C PHE A 146 5.15 -18.21 -7.26
N GLU A 147 4.11 -18.54 -8.02
CA GLU A 147 4.08 -19.66 -8.94
C GLU A 147 5.17 -19.53 -10.02
N GLU A 148 5.23 -18.37 -10.69
CA GLU A 148 6.26 -18.11 -11.70
C GLU A 148 7.67 -18.14 -11.11
N ALA A 149 7.87 -17.61 -9.90
CA ALA A 149 9.14 -17.63 -9.23
C ALA A 149 9.57 -19.02 -8.73
N GLY A 150 8.63 -19.95 -8.59
CA GLY A 150 8.87 -21.28 -8.01
C GLY A 150 9.24 -21.23 -6.53
N VAL A 151 8.78 -20.23 -5.78
CA VAL A 151 9.04 -20.04 -4.36
C VAL A 151 7.75 -19.86 -3.57
N THR A 152 7.84 -19.95 -2.27
CA THR A 152 6.72 -19.75 -1.34
C THR A 152 6.95 -18.50 -0.50
N PRO A 153 5.91 -17.94 0.14
CA PRO A 153 6.09 -16.84 1.09
C PRO A 153 7.11 -17.12 2.21
N LYS A 154 7.30 -18.38 2.59
CA LYS A 154 8.27 -18.80 3.61
C LYS A 154 9.73 -18.62 3.18
N ASP A 155 9.97 -18.59 1.88
CA ASP A 155 11.31 -18.42 1.31
C ASP A 155 11.72 -16.94 1.26
N ILE A 156 10.76 -16.02 1.47
CA ILE A 156 10.97 -14.58 1.44
C ILE A 156 11.61 -14.11 2.74
N LYS A 157 12.80 -13.50 2.61
CA LYS A 157 13.52 -12.93 3.76
C LYS A 157 13.24 -11.45 3.97
N TYR A 158 12.97 -10.72 2.91
CA TYR A 158 12.70 -9.30 2.94
C TYR A 158 11.52 -9.00 2.02
N ALA A 159 10.60 -8.18 2.50
CA ALA A 159 9.46 -7.70 1.73
C ALA A 159 9.37 -6.17 1.82
N SER A 160 9.19 -5.52 0.68
CA SER A 160 8.80 -4.11 0.63
C SER A 160 7.35 -4.05 0.22
N ILE A 161 6.49 -3.76 1.18
CA ILE A 161 5.04 -3.77 1.00
C ILE A 161 4.56 -2.32 1.01
N TYR A 162 3.83 -1.94 -0.02
CA TYR A 162 3.14 -0.67 -0.05
C TYR A 162 1.77 -0.82 0.60
N ASP A 163 1.65 -0.27 1.78
CA ASP A 163 0.48 -0.41 2.67
C ASP A 163 -0.65 0.59 2.38
N LYS A 164 -0.76 1.06 1.15
CA LYS A 164 -1.74 2.09 0.73
C LYS A 164 -3.17 1.82 1.21
N ILE A 165 -3.49 0.53 1.41
CA ILE A 165 -4.64 0.06 2.17
C ILE A 165 -4.09 -0.93 3.18
N GLY A 166 -3.61 -0.46 4.31
CA GLY A 166 -2.89 -1.25 5.32
C GLY A 166 -3.52 -2.56 5.82
N ARG A 167 -4.59 -3.01 5.20
CA ARG A 167 -5.38 -4.18 5.51
C ARG A 167 -5.29 -5.30 4.52
N ALA A 168 -5.04 -5.01 3.26
CA ALA A 168 -4.88 -6.05 2.26
C ALA A 168 -3.72 -6.98 2.63
N SER A 169 -2.66 -6.44 3.23
CA SER A 169 -1.51 -7.20 3.71
C SER A 169 -1.76 -7.99 5.01
N CYS A 170 -2.72 -7.59 5.83
CA CYS A 170 -3.00 -8.31 7.09
C CYS A 170 -3.77 -9.62 6.89
N ARG A 171 -4.44 -9.79 5.76
CA ARG A 171 -5.20 -11.01 5.44
C ARG A 171 -4.38 -12.08 4.73
N GLU A 172 -3.22 -11.73 4.22
CA GLU A 172 -2.26 -12.66 3.63
C GLU A 172 -1.40 -13.35 4.71
N ARG A 173 -2.02 -13.71 5.85
CA ARG A 173 -1.39 -14.67 6.74
C ARG A 173 -1.42 -16.03 6.05
N VAL A 174 -0.29 -16.37 5.52
CA VAL A 174 0.07 -17.74 5.17
C VAL A 174 0.06 -18.62 6.39
#